data_f00f459c0d10d3c42a1eaf8f69957c45
#
_entry.id   f00f459c0d10d3c42a1eaf8f69957c45
#
_cell.length_a   1.000
_cell.length_b   1.000
_cell.length_c   1.000
_cell.angle_alpha   90.00
_cell.angle_beta   90.00
_cell.angle_gamma   90.00
#
_symmetry.space_group_name_H-M   'P 1'
#
loop_
_entity.id
_entity.type
_entity.pdbx_description
1 polymer ?
#
loop_
_entity_poly.entity_id
_entity_poly.type
_entity_poly.pdbx_seq_one_letter_code
_entity_poly.pdbx_strand_id
1 'polypeptide(L)'
;MTRWLGVALLPRADHTRAAILLQESLGGDVPLQPPLSEDGNLPHLTVFQGPFEDDLDPERELARIGASVSLPRQLSLASVGIVYQPTGWLFMAVERPALLEKVQEVVLDGLAPRLDRQAFDTSKDTSRFTESERVSFARYGYRYTGDAYAPHITLGRTDEATALELVRTAPERTRLPDEWIFDRLSFYVMGEHGAHAEKLAERPVAAV
;
A
#
# COMPACT_ATOMS: atom_id res chain seq x y z
N MET A 1 11.52 16.36 14.10
CA MET A 1 10.05 16.38 13.90
C MET A 1 9.67 15.05 13.30
N THR A 2 8.59 14.40 13.76
CA THR A 2 8.20 13.08 13.22
C THR A 2 7.42 13.24 11.92
N ARG A 3 7.76 12.44 10.91
CA ARG A 3 7.04 12.37 9.63
C ARG A 3 6.49 10.98 9.42
N TRP A 4 5.25 10.89 8.93
CA TRP A 4 4.69 9.62 8.48
C TRP A 4 5.13 9.36 7.04
N LEU A 5 5.93 8.31 6.88
CA LEU A 5 6.53 7.95 5.59
C LEU A 5 6.19 6.51 5.24
N GLY A 6 6.30 6.17 3.95
CA GLY A 6 6.08 4.82 3.47
C GLY A 6 7.01 4.42 2.34
N VAL A 7 7.19 3.12 2.19
CA VAL A 7 7.78 2.48 1.02
C VAL A 7 6.69 1.72 0.30
N ALA A 8 6.58 1.93 -1.00
CA ALA A 8 5.58 1.30 -1.82
C ALA A 8 6.14 0.83 -3.16
N LEU A 9 5.48 -0.17 -3.75
CA LEU A 9 5.60 -0.50 -5.15
C LEU A 9 4.59 0.34 -5.93
N LEU A 10 5.04 0.98 -7.01
CA LEU A 10 4.17 1.71 -7.92
C LEU A 10 3.88 0.86 -9.14
N PRO A 11 2.61 0.78 -9.57
CA PRO A 11 2.25 0.13 -10.81
C PRO A 11 2.92 0.82 -12.01
N ARG A 12 3.19 0.04 -13.06
CA ARG A 12 3.56 0.57 -14.38
C ARG A 12 2.49 1.55 -14.87
N ALA A 13 2.86 2.52 -15.71
CA ALA A 13 1.98 3.63 -16.08
C ALA A 13 0.60 3.23 -16.65
N ASP A 14 0.52 2.13 -17.42
CA ASP A 14 -0.75 1.60 -17.91
C ASP A 14 -1.61 0.99 -16.77
N HIS A 15 -0.99 0.32 -15.80
CA HIS A 15 -1.67 -0.20 -14.62
C HIS A 15 -2.01 0.90 -13.61
N THR A 16 -1.25 2.00 -13.56
CA THR A 16 -1.63 3.20 -12.79
C THR A 16 -2.97 3.75 -13.31
N ARG A 17 -3.08 3.94 -14.64
CA ARG A 17 -4.35 4.35 -15.25
C ARG A 17 -5.47 3.34 -15.05
N ALA A 18 -5.16 2.03 -15.14
CA ALA A 18 -6.14 0.98 -14.88
C ALA A 18 -6.68 1.03 -13.44
N ALA A 19 -5.84 1.33 -12.44
CA ALA A 19 -6.28 1.46 -11.06
C ALA A 19 -7.20 2.68 -10.84
N ILE A 20 -6.89 3.81 -11.49
CA ILE A 20 -7.74 5.02 -11.45
C ILE A 20 -9.10 4.72 -12.07
N LEU A 21 -9.12 4.15 -13.27
CA LEU A 21 -10.36 3.76 -13.97
C LEU A 21 -11.15 2.70 -13.17
N LEU A 22 -10.46 1.78 -12.50
CA LEU A 22 -11.09 0.79 -11.64
C LEU A 22 -11.79 1.45 -10.45
N GLN A 23 -11.16 2.43 -9.79
CA GLN A 23 -11.78 3.20 -8.71
C GLN A 23 -13.05 3.92 -9.20
N GLU A 24 -12.95 4.62 -10.34
CA GLU A 24 -14.08 5.34 -10.95
C GLU A 24 -15.23 4.40 -11.31
N SER A 25 -14.92 3.30 -12.01
CA SER A 25 -15.93 2.32 -12.45
C SER A 25 -16.61 1.62 -11.27
N LEU A 26 -15.83 1.28 -10.23
CA LEU A 26 -16.35 0.65 -9.02
C LEU A 26 -17.30 1.60 -8.26
N GLY A 27 -16.87 2.83 -8.06
CA GLY A 27 -17.66 3.85 -7.35
C GLY A 27 -18.90 4.25 -8.12
N GLY A 28 -18.82 4.43 -9.44
CA GLY A 28 -19.91 4.96 -10.25
C GLY A 28 -20.36 6.34 -9.73
N ASP A 29 -21.60 6.44 -9.27
CA ASP A 29 -22.15 7.69 -8.69
C ASP A 29 -21.70 7.93 -7.23
N VAL A 30 -21.03 6.97 -6.61
CA VAL A 30 -20.51 7.08 -5.24
C VAL A 30 -19.02 7.41 -5.27
N PRO A 31 -18.59 8.62 -4.90
CA PRO A 31 -17.18 8.98 -4.89
C PRO A 31 -16.43 8.20 -3.81
N LEU A 32 -15.44 7.41 -4.20
CA LEU A 32 -14.49 6.76 -3.30
C LEU A 32 -13.39 7.74 -2.88
N GLN A 33 -13.07 7.79 -1.59
CA GLN A 33 -12.08 8.71 -1.02
C GLN A 33 -10.91 7.96 -0.39
N PRO A 34 -9.67 8.47 -0.50
CA PRO A 34 -9.25 9.59 -1.36
C PRO A 34 -9.26 9.19 -2.85
N PRO A 35 -9.46 10.15 -3.77
CA PRO A 35 -9.42 9.86 -5.20
C PRO A 35 -7.98 9.49 -5.63
N LEU A 36 -7.87 8.50 -6.50
CA LEU A 36 -6.61 8.15 -7.13
C LEU A 36 -6.32 9.10 -8.30
N SER A 37 -5.06 9.43 -8.53
CA SER A 37 -4.65 10.28 -9.65
C SER A 37 -3.20 10.02 -10.06
N GLU A 38 -2.81 10.49 -11.26
CA GLU A 38 -1.41 10.40 -11.72
C GLU A 38 -0.49 11.45 -11.07
N ASP A 39 -1.05 12.58 -10.60
CA ASP A 39 -0.30 13.73 -10.09
C ASP A 39 -0.51 13.99 -8.59
N GLY A 40 -1.25 13.13 -7.89
CA GLY A 40 -1.57 13.30 -6.47
C GLY A 40 -1.47 11.98 -5.71
N ASN A 41 -2.61 11.45 -5.27
CA ASN A 41 -2.65 10.17 -4.61
C ASN A 41 -2.40 9.03 -5.61
N LEU A 42 -1.14 8.67 -5.82
CA LEU A 42 -0.76 7.60 -6.75
C LEU A 42 -1.32 6.25 -6.30
N PRO A 43 -1.90 5.46 -7.21
CA PRO A 43 -2.12 4.04 -6.95
C PRO A 43 -0.81 3.38 -6.53
N HIS A 44 -0.83 2.64 -5.43
CA HIS A 44 0.37 2.01 -4.90
C HIS A 44 0.06 0.78 -4.07
N LEU A 45 1.03 -0.11 -3.95
CA LEU A 45 1.02 -1.23 -3.03
C LEU A 45 1.99 -0.91 -1.90
N THR A 46 1.46 -0.65 -0.71
CA THR A 46 2.28 -0.36 0.47
C THR A 46 3.08 -1.60 0.88
N VAL A 47 4.40 -1.45 0.96
CA VAL A 47 5.29 -2.47 1.53
C VAL A 47 5.41 -2.27 3.03
N PHE A 48 5.63 -1.03 3.45
CA PHE A 48 5.70 -0.63 4.85
C PHE A 48 5.46 0.86 5.00
N GLN A 49 4.88 1.28 6.12
CA GLN A 49 4.71 2.68 6.49
C GLN A 49 4.75 2.87 8.00
N GLY A 50 5.11 4.05 8.45
CA GLY A 50 5.15 4.40 9.87
C GLY A 50 5.66 5.80 10.12
N PRO A 51 5.69 6.22 11.40
CA PRO A 51 6.31 7.48 11.81
C PRO A 51 7.82 7.30 11.92
N PHE A 52 8.57 8.19 11.31
CA PHE A 52 10.03 8.17 11.32
C PHE A 52 10.59 9.51 11.79
N GLU A 53 11.82 9.47 12.31
CA GLU A 53 12.60 10.66 12.60
C GLU A 53 13.02 11.38 11.30
N ASP A 54 13.22 12.69 11.37
CA ASP A 54 13.51 13.55 10.20
C ASP A 54 14.86 13.30 9.50
N ASP A 55 15.71 12.45 10.06
CA ASP A 55 17.06 12.17 9.54
C ASP A 55 17.12 11.01 8.53
N LEU A 56 15.97 10.46 8.12
CA LEU A 56 15.90 9.46 7.06
C LEU A 56 16.23 10.07 5.71
N ASP A 57 17.16 9.43 5.00
CA ASP A 57 17.47 9.73 3.60
C ASP A 57 16.73 8.75 2.67
N PRO A 58 15.65 9.17 2.00
CA PRO A 58 14.82 8.29 1.17
C PRO A 58 15.59 7.63 0.00
N GLU A 59 16.50 8.37 -0.64
CA GLU A 59 17.29 7.85 -1.76
C GLU A 59 18.24 6.75 -1.31
N ARG A 60 18.92 6.97 -0.18
CA ARG A 60 19.82 5.99 0.42
C ARG A 60 19.08 4.73 0.84
N GLU A 61 17.89 4.86 1.43
CA GLU A 61 17.09 3.71 1.86
C GLU A 61 16.58 2.90 0.66
N LEU A 62 16.09 3.55 -0.39
CA LEU A 62 15.70 2.84 -1.62
C LEU A 62 16.90 2.16 -2.28
N ALA A 63 18.09 2.78 -2.27
CA ALA A 63 19.31 2.16 -2.76
C ALA A 63 19.67 0.90 -1.97
N ARG A 64 19.57 0.95 -0.64
CA ARG A 64 19.83 -0.18 0.26
C ARG A 64 18.85 -1.33 -0.02
N ILE A 65 17.56 -1.04 -0.14
CA ILE A 65 16.55 -2.03 -0.45
C ILE A 65 16.85 -2.70 -1.78
N GLY A 66 17.08 -1.93 -2.83
CA GLY A 66 17.40 -2.46 -4.17
C GLY A 66 18.68 -3.30 -4.22
N ALA A 67 19.68 -3.00 -3.38
CA ALA A 67 20.89 -3.80 -3.25
C ALA A 67 20.71 -5.10 -2.45
N SER A 68 19.68 -5.17 -1.59
CA SER A 68 19.44 -6.29 -0.68
C SER A 68 18.49 -7.34 -1.24
N VAL A 69 17.71 -7.00 -2.26
CA VAL A 69 16.77 -7.91 -2.92
C VAL A 69 16.98 -7.90 -4.42
N SER A 70 17.24 -9.08 -4.99
CA SER A 70 17.29 -9.22 -6.45
C SER A 70 15.85 -9.26 -6.99
N LEU A 71 15.38 -8.12 -7.47
CA LEU A 71 14.05 -8.00 -8.05
C LEU A 71 14.12 -8.07 -9.59
N PRO A 72 13.13 -8.66 -10.24
CA PRO A 72 13.00 -8.59 -11.70
C PRO A 72 12.73 -7.14 -12.13
N ARG A 73 12.96 -6.82 -13.40
CA ARG A 73 12.66 -5.45 -13.93
C ARG A 73 11.20 -5.03 -13.74
N GLN A 74 10.32 -6.00 -13.68
CA GLN A 74 8.89 -5.82 -13.43
C GLN A 74 8.43 -6.96 -12.51
N LEU A 75 7.70 -6.61 -11.46
CA LEU A 75 7.07 -7.56 -10.57
C LEU A 75 5.61 -7.70 -10.98
N SER A 76 5.25 -8.88 -11.49
CA SER A 76 3.86 -9.21 -11.81
C SER A 76 3.22 -9.94 -10.65
N LEU A 77 2.04 -9.47 -10.23
CA LEU A 77 1.24 -10.05 -9.15
C LEU A 77 -0.18 -10.31 -9.65
N ALA A 78 -0.66 -11.55 -9.53
CA ALA A 78 -2.01 -11.89 -9.95
C ALA A 78 -3.07 -11.15 -9.13
N SER A 79 -4.16 -10.76 -9.79
CA SER A 79 -5.34 -10.20 -9.13
C SER A 79 -6.04 -11.26 -8.30
N VAL A 80 -6.32 -10.97 -7.03
CA VAL A 80 -7.15 -11.83 -6.18
C VAL A 80 -8.61 -11.40 -6.22
N GLY A 81 -8.86 -10.10 -6.25
CA GLY A 81 -10.20 -9.55 -6.31
C GLY A 81 -10.36 -8.25 -5.52
N ILE A 82 -11.55 -7.68 -5.59
CA ILE A 82 -11.92 -6.53 -4.76
C ILE A 82 -12.43 -7.04 -3.42
N VAL A 83 -11.82 -6.57 -2.33
CA VAL A 83 -12.15 -6.98 -0.98
C VAL A 83 -12.56 -5.81 -0.12
N TYR A 84 -13.54 -6.05 0.75
CA TYR A 84 -13.93 -5.12 1.79
C TYR A 84 -13.00 -5.23 3.00
N GLN A 85 -12.67 -4.07 3.55
CA GLN A 85 -12.01 -3.97 4.84
C GLN A 85 -12.89 -3.17 5.81
N PRO A 86 -12.90 -3.50 7.11
CA PRO A 86 -13.72 -2.80 8.10
C PRO A 86 -13.58 -1.29 8.03
N THR A 87 -14.71 -0.59 8.31
CA THR A 87 -14.84 0.87 8.21
C THR A 87 -14.96 1.43 6.78
N GLY A 88 -15.43 0.61 5.83
CA GLY A 88 -15.82 1.08 4.49
C GLY A 88 -14.69 1.10 3.45
N TRP A 89 -13.54 0.47 3.73
CA TRP A 89 -12.42 0.41 2.79
C TRP A 89 -12.59 -0.64 1.71
N LEU A 90 -12.18 -0.29 0.50
CA LEU A 90 -12.16 -1.15 -0.67
C LEU A 90 -10.72 -1.31 -1.16
N PHE A 91 -10.29 -2.56 -1.26
CA PHE A 91 -8.94 -2.92 -1.70
C PHE A 91 -9.00 -3.81 -2.93
N MET A 92 -8.15 -3.51 -3.91
CA MET A 92 -7.79 -4.44 -4.96
C MET A 92 -6.67 -5.34 -4.41
N ALA A 93 -7.03 -6.53 -3.96
CA ALA A 93 -6.09 -7.50 -3.40
C ALA A 93 -5.28 -8.19 -4.51
N VAL A 94 -4.00 -8.38 -4.28
CA VAL A 94 -3.11 -9.12 -5.17
C VAL A 94 -2.48 -10.30 -4.43
N GLU A 95 -1.93 -11.25 -5.17
CA GLU A 95 -1.23 -12.37 -4.58
C GLU A 95 -0.03 -11.94 -3.73
N ARG A 96 0.36 -12.82 -2.82
CA ARG A 96 1.47 -12.63 -1.87
C ARG A 96 2.57 -13.68 -2.12
N PRO A 97 3.38 -13.55 -3.19
CA PRO A 97 4.48 -14.48 -3.43
C PRO A 97 5.64 -14.25 -2.46
N ALA A 98 6.45 -15.29 -2.24
CA ALA A 98 7.63 -15.25 -1.36
C ALA A 98 8.60 -14.09 -1.69
N LEU A 99 8.69 -13.69 -2.95
CA LEU A 99 9.51 -12.55 -3.36
C LEU A 99 9.00 -11.23 -2.75
N LEU A 100 7.69 -11.02 -2.73
CA LEU A 100 7.08 -9.82 -2.12
C LEU A 100 7.25 -9.83 -0.60
N GLU A 101 7.14 -10.99 0.03
CA GLU A 101 7.44 -11.16 1.47
C GLU A 101 8.90 -10.78 1.75
N LYS A 102 9.83 -11.23 0.90
CA LYS A 102 11.24 -10.89 1.03
C LYS A 102 11.51 -9.39 0.88
N VAL A 103 10.81 -8.71 -0.02
CA VAL A 103 10.87 -7.24 -0.13
C VAL A 103 10.45 -6.60 1.19
N GLN A 104 9.33 -7.04 1.76
CA GLN A 104 8.85 -6.49 3.03
C GLN A 104 9.84 -6.75 4.18
N GLU A 105 10.41 -7.96 4.29
CA GLU A 105 11.44 -8.27 5.29
C GLU A 105 12.62 -7.31 5.22
N VAL A 106 13.19 -7.11 4.02
CA VAL A 106 14.33 -6.21 3.82
C VAL A 106 13.98 -4.75 4.16
N VAL A 107 12.77 -4.31 3.82
CA VAL A 107 12.28 -2.99 4.18
C VAL A 107 12.15 -2.86 5.70
N LEU A 108 11.54 -3.84 6.36
CA LEU A 108 11.39 -3.88 7.82
C LEU A 108 12.73 -3.91 8.56
N ASP A 109 13.67 -4.73 8.12
CA ASP A 109 15.00 -4.84 8.74
C ASP A 109 15.75 -3.49 8.75
N GLY A 110 15.59 -2.70 7.71
CA GLY A 110 16.22 -1.38 7.64
C GLY A 110 15.45 -0.26 8.32
N LEU A 111 14.14 -0.25 8.19
CA LEU A 111 13.32 0.88 8.62
C LEU A 111 12.71 0.72 10.02
N ALA A 112 12.38 -0.50 10.46
CA ALA A 112 11.76 -0.69 11.76
C ALA A 112 12.61 -0.19 12.95
N PRO A 113 13.97 -0.28 12.93
CA PRO A 113 14.81 0.33 13.98
C PRO A 113 14.76 1.86 14.03
N ARG A 114 14.28 2.51 12.95
CA ARG A 114 14.22 3.97 12.79
C ARG A 114 12.83 4.55 13.10
N LEU A 115 11.87 3.70 13.54
CA LEU A 115 10.54 4.15 13.90
C LEU A 115 10.55 4.99 15.16
N ASP A 116 9.89 6.14 15.10
CA ASP A 116 9.52 6.91 16.29
C ASP A 116 8.30 6.25 16.97
N ARG A 117 8.58 5.35 17.89
CA ARG A 117 7.54 4.60 18.61
C ARG A 117 6.66 5.47 19.50
N GLN A 118 7.11 6.68 19.88
CA GLN A 118 6.30 7.60 20.70
C GLN A 118 5.17 8.23 19.87
N ALA A 119 5.33 8.25 18.54
CA ALA A 119 4.33 8.76 17.60
C ALA A 119 3.32 7.70 17.14
N PHE A 120 3.34 6.47 17.69
CA PHE A 120 2.32 5.47 17.37
C PHE A 120 0.95 5.91 17.87
N ASP A 121 -0.08 5.76 17.03
CA ASP A 121 -1.46 6.06 17.40
C ASP A 121 -2.00 5.01 18.39
N THR A 122 -1.79 5.25 19.67
CA THR A 122 -2.28 4.37 20.76
C THR A 122 -3.80 4.47 20.96
N SER A 123 -4.46 5.46 20.36
CA SER A 123 -5.92 5.64 20.42
C SER A 123 -6.67 4.82 19.34
N LYS A 124 -5.93 4.23 18.41
CA LYS A 124 -6.50 3.45 17.31
C LYS A 124 -7.37 2.30 17.80
N ASP A 125 -8.64 2.28 17.39
CA ASP A 125 -9.50 1.13 17.65
C ASP A 125 -8.99 -0.10 16.88
N THR A 126 -8.52 -1.09 17.61
CA THR A 126 -8.01 -2.37 17.09
C THR A 126 -8.98 -3.53 17.32
N SER A 127 -10.21 -3.27 17.76
CA SER A 127 -11.20 -4.30 18.09
C SER A 127 -11.53 -5.21 16.90
N ARG A 128 -11.48 -4.67 15.68
CA ARG A 128 -11.73 -5.40 14.43
C ARG A 128 -10.45 -5.99 13.79
N PHE A 129 -9.28 -5.85 14.43
CA PHE A 129 -8.05 -6.42 13.92
C PHE A 129 -7.97 -7.91 14.26
N THR A 130 -7.41 -8.70 13.35
CA THR A 130 -6.99 -10.08 13.65
C THR A 130 -5.86 -10.09 14.67
N GLU A 131 -5.53 -11.24 15.23
CA GLU A 131 -4.41 -11.35 16.18
C GLU A 131 -3.08 -10.93 15.53
N SER A 132 -2.80 -11.41 14.32
CA SER A 132 -1.58 -11.03 13.60
C SER A 132 -1.52 -9.55 13.28
N GLU A 133 -2.65 -8.92 12.93
CA GLU A 133 -2.71 -7.46 12.72
C GLU A 133 -2.46 -6.69 14.02
N ARG A 134 -2.97 -7.16 15.18
CA ARG A 134 -2.69 -6.53 16.48
C ARG A 134 -1.21 -6.61 16.85
N VAL A 135 -0.60 -7.79 16.65
CA VAL A 135 0.84 -7.98 16.88
C VAL A 135 1.67 -7.05 15.98
N SER A 136 1.33 -7.00 14.69
CA SER A 136 1.99 -6.11 13.73
C SER A 136 1.85 -4.63 14.14
N PHE A 137 0.64 -4.20 14.47
CA PHE A 137 0.36 -2.81 14.85
C PHE A 137 1.08 -2.41 16.14
N ALA A 138 1.06 -3.26 17.17
CA ALA A 138 1.76 -3.01 18.41
C ALA A 138 3.29 -2.88 18.21
N ARG A 139 3.84 -3.64 17.27
CA ARG A 139 5.28 -3.67 17.01
C ARG A 139 5.76 -2.53 16.12
N TYR A 140 4.97 -2.12 15.13
CA TYR A 140 5.41 -1.24 14.04
C TYR A 140 4.53 0.01 13.85
N GLY A 141 3.42 0.16 14.56
CA GLY A 141 2.44 1.21 14.30
C GLY A 141 1.67 1.00 12.98
N TYR A 142 1.90 -0.12 12.29
CA TYR A 142 1.29 -0.48 11.01
C TYR A 142 0.80 -1.93 11.05
N ARG A 143 -0.42 -2.18 10.58
CA ARG A 143 -1.08 -3.48 10.79
C ARG A 143 -0.72 -4.58 9.78
N TYR A 144 -0.19 -4.22 8.62
CA TYR A 144 0.06 -5.16 7.53
C TYR A 144 1.53 -5.53 7.38
N THR A 145 2.08 -6.26 8.36
CA THR A 145 3.45 -6.79 8.28
C THR A 145 3.52 -8.26 8.67
N GLY A 146 4.51 -8.98 8.18
CA GLY A 146 4.72 -10.39 8.49
C GLY A 146 3.48 -11.22 8.16
N ASP A 147 2.98 -12.01 9.10
CA ASP A 147 1.81 -12.88 8.88
C ASP A 147 0.53 -12.10 8.54
N ALA A 148 0.45 -10.84 8.98
CA ALA A 148 -0.68 -9.95 8.67
C ALA A 148 -0.52 -9.24 7.32
N TYR A 149 0.56 -9.46 6.58
CA TYR A 149 0.78 -8.76 5.30
C TYR A 149 -0.29 -9.15 4.27
N ALA A 150 -1.11 -8.20 3.91
CA ALA A 150 -2.16 -8.31 2.91
C ALA A 150 -1.87 -7.30 1.77
N PRO A 151 -1.12 -7.70 0.72
CA PRO A 151 -0.75 -6.79 -0.35
C PRO A 151 -1.97 -6.37 -1.16
N HIS A 152 -2.12 -5.07 -1.38
CA HIS A 152 -3.26 -4.50 -2.08
C HIS A 152 -2.97 -3.11 -2.65
N ILE A 153 -3.76 -2.69 -3.61
CA ILE A 153 -3.93 -1.30 -4.01
C ILE A 153 -5.21 -0.78 -3.34
N THR A 154 -5.12 0.31 -2.58
CA THR A 154 -6.28 0.93 -1.95
C THR A 154 -7.11 1.63 -3.02
N LEU A 155 -8.37 1.22 -3.17
CA LEU A 155 -9.35 1.85 -4.07
C LEU A 155 -10.17 2.95 -3.39
N GLY A 156 -9.93 3.21 -2.10
CA GLY A 156 -10.64 4.23 -1.33
C GLY A 156 -11.67 3.67 -0.37
N ARG A 157 -12.47 4.56 0.20
CA ARG A 157 -13.50 4.23 1.17
C ARG A 157 -14.79 5.00 0.91
N THR A 158 -15.88 4.45 1.43
CA THR A 158 -17.19 5.07 1.58
C THR A 158 -17.82 4.60 2.89
N ASP A 159 -19.11 4.84 3.13
CA ASP A 159 -19.80 4.21 4.25
C ASP A 159 -19.82 2.68 4.13
N GLU A 160 -19.93 2.01 5.28
CA GLU A 160 -19.76 0.56 5.36
C GLU A 160 -20.80 -0.22 4.54
N ALA A 161 -22.05 0.21 4.55
CA ALA A 161 -23.14 -0.46 3.82
C ALA A 161 -22.93 -0.35 2.30
N THR A 162 -22.58 0.83 1.83
CA THR A 162 -22.26 1.09 0.42
C THR A 162 -21.01 0.30 -0.01
N ALA A 163 -19.95 0.26 0.81
CA ALA A 163 -18.75 -0.49 0.49
C ALA A 163 -19.00 -2.01 0.33
N LEU A 164 -19.83 -2.60 1.19
CA LEU A 164 -20.23 -4.01 1.08
C LEU A 164 -21.03 -4.27 -0.21
N GLU A 165 -21.92 -3.37 -0.58
CA GLU A 165 -22.70 -3.48 -1.82
C GLU A 165 -21.80 -3.33 -3.07
N LEU A 166 -20.83 -2.40 -3.04
CA LEU A 166 -19.88 -2.23 -4.14
C LEU A 166 -19.03 -3.49 -4.36
N VAL A 167 -18.57 -4.14 -3.28
CA VAL A 167 -17.82 -5.41 -3.40
C VAL A 167 -18.71 -6.51 -3.98
N ARG A 168 -19.96 -6.61 -3.53
CA ARG A 168 -20.90 -7.62 -4.02
C ARG A 168 -21.19 -7.47 -5.52
N THR A 169 -21.30 -6.23 -6.01
CA THR A 169 -21.60 -5.91 -7.41
C THR A 169 -20.37 -5.66 -8.28
N ALA A 170 -19.17 -5.68 -7.70
CA ALA A 170 -17.92 -5.42 -8.43
C ALA A 170 -17.75 -6.26 -9.70
N PRO A 171 -18.05 -7.60 -9.71
CA PRO A 171 -17.89 -8.40 -10.92
C PRO A 171 -18.76 -7.96 -12.09
N GLU A 172 -19.87 -7.27 -11.80
CA GLU A 172 -20.81 -6.76 -12.81
C GLU A 172 -20.40 -5.37 -13.32
N ARG A 173 -19.68 -4.61 -12.49
CA ARG A 173 -19.31 -3.21 -12.73
C ARG A 173 -17.93 -3.04 -13.33
N THR A 174 -17.00 -3.94 -12.99
CA THR A 174 -15.58 -3.77 -13.30
C THR A 174 -14.99 -5.03 -13.90
N ARG A 175 -13.98 -4.86 -14.73
CA ARG A 175 -13.12 -5.96 -15.19
C ARG A 175 -11.73 -5.73 -14.64
N LEU A 176 -11.25 -6.66 -13.80
CA LEU A 176 -9.91 -6.63 -13.26
C LEU A 176 -8.90 -7.10 -14.31
N PRO A 177 -7.70 -6.52 -14.36
CA PRO A 177 -6.57 -7.15 -15.03
C PRO A 177 -6.29 -8.52 -14.38
N ASP A 178 -5.82 -9.49 -15.16
CA ASP A 178 -5.42 -10.80 -14.60
C ASP A 178 -4.23 -10.64 -13.64
N GLU A 179 -3.36 -9.67 -13.93
CA GLU A 179 -2.17 -9.35 -13.14
C GLU A 179 -1.93 -7.84 -13.05
N TRP A 180 -1.23 -7.42 -12.02
CA TRP A 180 -0.75 -6.06 -11.80
C TRP A 180 0.76 -6.03 -11.93
N ILE A 181 1.29 -5.14 -12.77
CA ILE A 181 2.72 -5.02 -13.03
C ILE A 181 3.25 -3.80 -12.29
N PHE A 182 4.23 -4.03 -11.42
CA PHE A 182 4.94 -3.01 -10.65
C PHE A 182 6.37 -2.91 -11.16
N ASP A 183 6.83 -1.70 -11.45
CA ASP A 183 8.15 -1.46 -12.02
C ASP A 183 9.00 -0.46 -11.24
N ARG A 184 8.45 0.16 -10.20
CA ARG A 184 9.13 1.18 -9.39
C ARG A 184 8.92 0.95 -7.89
N LEU A 185 9.98 1.24 -7.13
CA LEU A 185 9.91 1.45 -5.68
C LEU A 185 9.84 2.95 -5.41
N SER A 186 8.98 3.36 -4.51
CA SER A 186 8.81 4.74 -4.08
C SER A 186 8.97 4.87 -2.57
N PHE A 187 9.64 5.92 -2.14
CA PHE A 187 9.60 6.41 -0.78
C PHE A 187 8.74 7.68 -0.75
N TYR A 188 7.74 7.76 0.11
CA TYR A 188 6.74 8.81 0.05
C TYR A 188 6.31 9.33 1.41
N VAL A 189 5.78 10.57 1.43
CA VAL A 189 5.04 11.10 2.57
C VAL A 189 3.63 10.51 2.55
N MET A 190 3.27 9.87 3.66
CA MET A 190 1.92 9.36 3.85
C MET A 190 0.96 10.52 4.10
N GLY A 191 -0.03 10.63 3.26
CA GLY A 191 -1.14 11.56 3.42
C GLY A 191 -2.28 10.96 4.24
N GLU A 192 -3.41 11.65 4.21
CA GLU A 192 -4.61 11.20 4.88
C GLU A 192 -5.00 9.79 4.40
N HIS A 193 -5.35 8.95 5.35
CA HIS A 193 -5.77 7.57 5.08
C HIS A 193 -4.73 6.68 4.38
N GLY A 194 -3.44 6.99 4.49
CA GLY A 194 -2.38 6.19 3.85
C GLY A 194 -2.13 6.56 2.39
N ALA A 195 -2.71 7.66 1.90
CA ALA A 195 -2.50 8.14 0.54
C ALA A 195 -1.02 8.39 0.25
N HIS A 196 -0.61 8.17 -0.99
CA HIS A 196 0.71 8.55 -1.50
C HIS A 196 0.70 10.05 -1.82
N ALA A 197 0.90 10.90 -0.78
CA ALA A 197 0.67 12.33 -0.89
C ALA A 197 1.82 13.09 -1.60
N GLU A 198 3.06 12.70 -1.30
CA GLU A 198 4.25 13.33 -1.88
C GLU A 198 5.33 12.28 -2.10
N LYS A 199 5.85 12.20 -3.30
CA LYS A 199 6.95 11.32 -3.65
C LYS A 199 8.28 11.97 -3.25
N LEU A 200 9.02 11.33 -2.34
CA LEU A 200 10.33 11.81 -1.88
C LEU A 200 11.48 11.22 -2.72
N ALA A 201 11.35 9.96 -3.11
CA ALA A 201 12.33 9.26 -3.94
C ALA A 201 11.64 8.16 -4.76
N GLU A 202 12.22 7.81 -5.90
CA GLU A 202 11.74 6.72 -6.76
C GLU A 202 12.89 6.03 -7.45
N ARG A 203 12.82 4.71 -7.56
CA ARG A 203 13.79 3.91 -8.31
C ARG A 203 13.11 2.78 -9.08
N PRO A 204 13.66 2.34 -10.22
CA PRO A 204 13.25 1.08 -10.82
C PRO A 204 13.33 -0.07 -9.82
N VAL A 205 12.41 -1.03 -9.93
CA VAL A 205 12.38 -2.23 -9.05
C VAL A 205 13.68 -3.03 -9.19
N ALA A 206 14.19 -3.21 -10.40
CA ALA A 206 15.50 -3.82 -10.62
C ALA A 206 16.61 -2.77 -10.53
N ALA A 207 17.69 -3.10 -9.83
CA ALA A 207 18.95 -2.38 -10.01
C ALA A 207 19.44 -2.54 -11.46
N VAL A 208 19.85 -1.43 -12.08
CA VAL A 208 20.49 -1.42 -13.41
C VAL A 208 21.87 -2.03 -13.29
#